data_16effef43d781bda81d7bf58f231e78c
#
_entry.id   16effef43d781bda81d7bf58f231e78c
#
_cell.length_a   1.000
_cell.length_b   1.000
_cell.length_c   1.000
_cell.angle_alpha   90.00
_cell.angle_beta   90.00
_cell.angle_gamma   90.00
#
_symmetry.space_group_name_H-M   'P 1'
#
loop_
_entity.id
_entity.type
_entity.pdbx_description
1 polymer ?
#
loop_
_entity_poly.entity_id
_entity_poly.type
_entity_poly.pdbx_seq_one_letter_code
_entity_poly.pdbx_strand_id
1 'polypeptide(L)'
;MNRAWQRISFFLLCLALAACSGGLVRRISPPAASIQQLTVNVDGSWSVDLRLQNYSSIPMRFDSADLAITVSGQAAGSLKGAPRISIGPESADVVSLSFKPSIEARMAVADALAGRRSLGYTLKGKLEAVPDEGKSKSFDIDARNTLSPVPGLDGVLR
;
A
#
# COMPACT_ATOMS: atom_id res chain seq x y z
N MET A 1 -35.28 -46.62 -28.60
CA MET A 1 -35.88 -45.34 -28.19
C MET A 1 -34.99 -44.57 -27.17
N ASN A 2 -33.65 -44.61 -27.14
CA ASN A 2 -32.90 -43.97 -26.05
C ASN A 2 -31.59 -43.26 -26.47
N ARG A 3 -31.11 -43.40 -27.71
CA ARG A 3 -29.85 -42.76 -28.12
C ARG A 3 -30.01 -41.28 -28.49
N ALA A 4 -31.19 -40.86 -28.93
CA ALA A 4 -31.47 -39.46 -29.24
C ALA A 4 -31.64 -38.64 -27.96
N TRP A 5 -32.27 -39.18 -26.93
CA TRP A 5 -32.45 -38.53 -25.64
C TRP A 5 -31.14 -38.38 -24.87
N GLN A 6 -30.25 -39.36 -24.94
CA GLN A 6 -28.91 -39.27 -24.35
C GLN A 6 -28.06 -38.19 -25.03
N ARG A 7 -28.17 -38.01 -26.33
CA ARG A 7 -27.44 -36.96 -27.07
C ARG A 7 -27.97 -35.56 -26.72
N ILE A 8 -29.28 -35.41 -26.56
CA ILE A 8 -29.94 -34.16 -26.17
C ILE A 8 -29.56 -33.80 -24.70
N SER A 9 -29.54 -34.78 -23.79
CA SER A 9 -29.12 -34.57 -22.40
C SER A 9 -27.67 -34.15 -22.30
N PHE A 10 -26.78 -34.74 -23.11
CA PHE A 10 -25.36 -34.37 -23.12
C PHE A 10 -25.13 -32.96 -23.67
N PHE A 11 -25.90 -32.56 -24.70
CA PHE A 11 -25.85 -31.21 -25.27
C PHE A 11 -26.37 -30.15 -24.28
N LEU A 12 -27.45 -30.44 -23.55
CA LEU A 12 -27.98 -29.56 -22.52
C LEU A 12 -27.00 -29.41 -21.33
N LEU A 13 -26.32 -30.47 -20.94
CA LEU A 13 -25.31 -30.44 -19.88
C LEU A 13 -24.07 -29.62 -20.27
N CYS A 14 -23.64 -29.72 -21.55
CA CYS A 14 -22.53 -28.90 -22.07
C CYS A 14 -22.90 -27.40 -22.18
N LEU A 15 -24.17 -27.09 -22.53
CA LEU A 15 -24.63 -25.69 -22.53
C LEU A 15 -24.70 -25.09 -21.14
N ALA A 16 -25.07 -25.86 -20.12
CA ALA A 16 -25.13 -25.40 -18.74
C ALA A 16 -23.74 -25.09 -18.15
N LEU A 17 -22.69 -25.79 -18.60
CA LEU A 17 -21.30 -25.53 -18.18
C LEU A 17 -20.70 -24.28 -18.86
N ALA A 18 -21.19 -23.87 -20.02
CA ALA A 18 -20.73 -22.66 -20.71
C ALA A 18 -21.29 -21.36 -20.10
N ALA A 19 -22.33 -21.44 -19.26
CA ALA A 19 -22.95 -20.26 -18.63
C ALA A 19 -22.16 -19.70 -17.43
N CYS A 20 -21.08 -20.35 -17.01
CA CYS A 20 -20.23 -19.90 -15.89
C CYS A 20 -19.03 -19.02 -16.30
N SER A 21 -19.02 -18.45 -17.51
CA SER A 21 -18.05 -17.41 -17.84
C SER A 21 -18.50 -16.09 -17.21
N GLY A 22 -18.34 -15.97 -15.87
CA GLY A 22 -18.46 -14.71 -15.16
C GLY A 22 -17.44 -13.74 -15.73
N GLY A 23 -17.88 -12.65 -16.40
CA GLY A 23 -17.00 -11.59 -16.84
C GLY A 23 -16.15 -11.09 -15.66
N LEU A 24 -14.91 -10.70 -15.95
CA LEU A 24 -13.99 -10.13 -14.95
C LEU A 24 -14.68 -8.93 -14.27
N VAL A 25 -15.08 -9.11 -13.02
CA VAL A 25 -15.70 -8.03 -12.23
C VAL A 25 -14.64 -6.98 -11.95
N ARG A 26 -14.78 -5.80 -12.55
CA ARG A 26 -13.91 -4.65 -12.28
C ARG A 26 -14.28 -4.04 -10.93
N ARG A 27 -13.50 -4.34 -9.93
CA ARG A 27 -13.67 -3.80 -8.58
C ARG A 27 -12.57 -2.78 -8.29
N ILE A 28 -12.96 -1.57 -7.92
CA ILE A 28 -12.07 -0.54 -7.39
C ILE A 28 -12.23 -0.53 -5.87
N SER A 29 -11.14 -0.85 -5.18
CA SER A 29 -11.06 -0.86 -3.72
C SER A 29 -10.13 0.26 -3.24
N PRO A 30 -10.37 0.86 -2.06
CA PRO A 30 -9.43 1.80 -1.47
C PRO A 30 -8.05 1.16 -1.32
N PRO A 31 -6.96 1.85 -1.73
CA PRO A 31 -5.61 1.37 -1.52
C PRO A 31 -5.21 1.51 -0.06
N ALA A 32 -4.11 0.86 0.33
CA ALA A 32 -3.47 1.08 1.61
C ALA A 32 -2.03 1.57 1.44
N ALA A 33 -1.54 2.25 2.48
CA ALA A 33 -0.16 2.67 2.60
C ALA A 33 0.41 2.24 3.95
N SER A 34 1.65 1.78 3.97
CA SER A 34 2.37 1.46 5.20
C SER A 34 3.86 1.76 5.04
N ILE A 35 4.53 2.03 6.15
CA ILE A 35 6.00 2.17 6.13
C ILE A 35 6.59 0.75 6.15
N GLN A 36 7.37 0.41 5.12
CA GLN A 36 8.11 -0.83 5.06
C GLN A 36 9.48 -0.69 5.73
N GLN A 37 10.11 0.49 5.58
CA GLN A 37 11.37 0.82 6.21
C GLN A 37 11.45 2.32 6.46
N LEU A 38 12.04 2.70 7.58
CA LEU A 38 12.47 4.05 7.88
C LEU A 38 13.97 4.02 8.13
N THR A 39 14.71 4.85 7.41
CA THR A 39 16.16 5.01 7.56
C THR A 39 16.47 6.43 8.00
N VAL A 40 17.20 6.56 9.09
CA VAL A 40 17.73 7.84 9.59
C VAL A 40 19.04 8.12 8.87
N ASN A 41 19.08 9.18 8.07
CA ASN A 41 20.25 9.56 7.32
C ASN A 41 21.24 10.36 8.19
N VAL A 42 22.50 10.41 7.79
CA VAL A 42 23.57 11.12 8.50
C VAL A 42 23.29 12.62 8.63
N ASP A 43 22.61 13.22 7.67
CA ASP A 43 22.21 14.64 7.70
C ASP A 43 20.97 14.92 8.56
N GLY A 44 20.43 13.88 9.23
CA GLY A 44 19.24 13.95 10.06
C GLY A 44 17.91 13.94 9.30
N SER A 45 17.92 13.83 7.98
CA SER A 45 16.73 13.54 7.21
C SER A 45 16.31 12.07 7.37
N TRP A 46 15.06 11.76 7.04
CA TRP A 46 14.57 10.39 6.99
C TRP A 46 14.25 9.99 5.57
N SER A 47 14.69 8.80 5.20
CA SER A 47 14.21 8.09 4.01
C SER A 47 13.18 7.06 4.43
N VAL A 48 12.02 7.10 3.80
CA VAL A 48 10.90 6.20 4.09
C VAL A 48 10.57 5.41 2.84
N ASP A 49 10.69 4.11 2.94
CA ASP A 49 10.17 3.18 1.95
C ASP A 49 8.68 2.95 2.25
N LEU A 50 7.85 3.64 1.48
CA LEU A 50 6.41 3.59 1.58
C LEU A 50 5.89 2.46 0.69
N ARG A 51 5.29 1.44 1.29
CA ARG A 51 4.60 0.37 0.59
C ARG A 51 3.19 0.82 0.25
N LEU A 52 2.87 0.83 -1.03
CA LEU A 52 1.54 1.11 -1.56
C LEU A 52 0.90 -0.21 -2.00
N GLN A 53 -0.30 -0.49 -1.53
CA GLN A 53 -1.05 -1.71 -1.84
C GLN A 53 -2.28 -1.37 -2.66
N ASN A 54 -2.38 -1.96 -3.85
CA ASN A 54 -3.58 -1.94 -4.67
C ASN A 54 -4.45 -3.16 -4.36
N TYR A 55 -5.63 -2.95 -3.77
CA TYR A 55 -6.61 -4.01 -3.52
C TYR A 55 -7.67 -4.14 -4.63
N SER A 56 -7.54 -3.35 -5.69
CA SER A 56 -8.45 -3.39 -6.82
C SER A 56 -8.15 -4.58 -7.72
N SER A 57 -9.16 -5.08 -8.42
CA SER A 57 -9.00 -6.13 -9.45
C SER A 57 -8.48 -5.60 -10.79
N ILE A 58 -8.10 -4.32 -10.84
CA ILE A 58 -7.52 -3.66 -12.01
C ILE A 58 -6.27 -2.88 -11.61
N PRO A 59 -5.35 -2.59 -12.53
CA PRO A 59 -4.19 -1.76 -12.26
C PRO A 59 -4.58 -0.37 -11.80
N MET A 60 -3.78 0.22 -10.92
CA MET A 60 -3.92 1.61 -10.47
C MET A 60 -2.59 2.34 -10.56
N ARG A 61 -2.58 3.53 -11.16
CA ARG A 61 -1.43 4.42 -11.17
C ARG A 61 -1.55 5.38 -9.99
N PHE A 62 -0.55 5.37 -9.11
CA PHE A 62 -0.43 6.27 -7.98
C PHE A 62 0.32 7.53 -8.39
N ASP A 63 -0.40 8.66 -8.48
CA ASP A 63 0.15 9.91 -8.99
C ASP A 63 0.79 10.76 -7.90
N SER A 64 0.17 10.86 -6.73
CA SER A 64 0.73 11.62 -5.60
C SER A 64 0.37 11.01 -4.24
N ALA A 65 1.23 11.28 -3.28
CA ALA A 65 1.03 10.98 -1.86
C ALA A 65 1.28 12.25 -1.04
N ASP A 66 0.38 12.54 -0.10
CA ASP A 66 0.54 13.59 0.93
C ASP A 66 0.06 13.00 2.26
N LEU A 67 1.01 12.46 3.03
CA LEU A 67 0.75 11.69 4.24
C LEU A 67 1.48 12.31 5.43
N ALA A 68 0.74 12.81 6.41
CA ALA A 68 1.30 13.19 7.69
C ALA A 68 1.78 11.95 8.46
N ILE A 69 2.99 12.01 9.00
CA ILE A 69 3.58 10.96 9.85
C ILE A 69 3.59 11.42 11.29
N THR A 70 3.17 10.54 12.18
CA THR A 70 3.37 10.67 13.63
C THR A 70 4.13 9.45 14.12
N VAL A 71 5.13 9.62 14.97
CA VAL A 71 5.91 8.54 15.60
C VAL A 71 5.87 8.69 17.12
N SER A 72 5.54 7.63 17.84
CA SER A 72 5.36 7.66 19.31
C SER A 72 4.51 8.83 19.79
N GLY A 73 3.48 9.21 19.04
CA GLY A 73 2.63 10.35 19.36
C GLY A 73 3.19 11.73 18.98
N GLN A 74 4.42 11.80 18.47
CA GLN A 74 5.05 13.06 18.04
C GLN A 74 4.84 13.26 16.53
N ALA A 75 4.34 14.43 16.14
CA ALA A 75 4.21 14.78 14.71
C ALA A 75 5.60 14.87 14.10
N ALA A 76 5.89 14.00 13.13
CA ALA A 76 7.20 13.99 12.48
C ALA A 76 7.27 14.94 11.28
N GLY A 77 6.17 15.09 10.54
CA GLY A 77 6.10 15.90 9.33
C GLY A 77 5.19 15.25 8.29
N SER A 78 5.40 15.57 7.01
CA SER A 78 4.61 15.02 5.91
C SER A 78 5.51 14.35 4.88
N LEU A 79 5.14 13.15 4.49
CA LEU A 79 5.65 12.48 3.28
C LEU A 79 4.88 13.02 2.08
N LYS A 80 5.56 13.80 1.25
CA LYS A 80 5.00 14.33 0.00
C LYS A 80 5.82 13.84 -1.16
N GLY A 81 5.13 13.33 -2.18
CA GLY A 81 5.79 12.85 -3.37
C GLY A 81 4.82 12.55 -4.51
N ALA A 82 5.39 12.43 -5.70
CA ALA A 82 4.67 12.04 -6.91
C ALA A 82 5.32 10.76 -7.47
N PRO A 83 4.97 9.59 -6.92
CA PRO A 83 5.59 8.32 -7.31
C PRO A 83 5.37 8.00 -8.78
N ARG A 84 4.20 8.32 -9.34
CA ARG A 84 3.80 8.06 -10.73
C ARG A 84 4.04 6.61 -11.16
N ILE A 85 3.78 5.66 -10.25
CA ILE A 85 3.94 4.23 -10.50
C ILE A 85 2.60 3.57 -10.74
N SER A 86 2.60 2.56 -11.61
CA SER A 86 1.43 1.72 -11.84
C SER A 86 1.61 0.40 -11.10
N ILE A 87 0.66 0.09 -10.22
CA ILE A 87 0.63 -1.13 -9.43
C ILE A 87 -0.47 -2.03 -9.98
N GLY A 88 -0.10 -3.27 -10.31
CA GLY A 88 -1.01 -4.27 -10.87
C GLY A 88 -2.16 -4.64 -9.92
N PRO A 89 -3.14 -5.43 -10.41
CA PRO A 89 -4.25 -5.89 -9.59
C PRO A 89 -3.76 -6.66 -8.37
N GLU A 90 -4.37 -6.40 -7.22
CA GLU A 90 -4.12 -7.11 -5.95
C GLU A 90 -2.63 -7.23 -5.59
N SER A 91 -1.83 -6.23 -6.01
CA SER A 91 -0.37 -6.17 -5.87
C SER A 91 0.07 -4.98 -5.04
N ALA A 92 1.33 -4.96 -4.67
CA ALA A 92 1.96 -3.83 -3.98
C ALA A 92 3.31 -3.49 -4.60
N ASP A 93 3.70 -2.23 -4.42
CA ASP A 93 5.03 -1.75 -4.76
C ASP A 93 5.52 -0.77 -3.70
N VAL A 94 6.80 -0.44 -3.72
CA VAL A 94 7.47 0.40 -2.74
C VAL A 94 8.05 1.63 -3.41
N VAL A 95 7.81 2.78 -2.79
CA VAL A 95 8.38 4.05 -3.22
C VAL A 95 9.18 4.67 -2.09
N SER A 96 10.38 5.14 -2.37
CA SER A 96 11.22 5.81 -1.39
C SER A 96 10.97 7.31 -1.44
N LEU A 97 10.59 7.88 -0.30
CA LEU A 97 10.36 9.30 -0.09
C LEU A 97 11.24 9.80 1.06
N SER A 98 11.76 11.03 0.96
CA SER A 98 12.60 11.61 2.00
C SER A 98 12.01 12.92 2.50
N PHE A 99 12.20 13.20 3.79
CA PHE A 99 11.80 14.47 4.40
C PHE A 99 12.66 14.78 5.63
N LYS A 100 12.58 16.03 6.10
CA LYS A 100 13.21 16.45 7.37
C LYS A 100 12.18 16.35 8.50
N PRO A 101 12.39 15.45 9.47
CA PRO A 101 11.47 15.31 10.60
C PRO A 101 11.64 16.42 11.63
N SER A 102 10.63 16.58 12.49
CA SER A 102 10.68 17.45 13.66
C SER A 102 11.77 16.99 14.64
N ILE A 103 12.18 17.89 15.53
CA ILE A 103 13.17 17.56 16.57
C ILE A 103 12.63 16.50 17.52
N GLU A 104 11.39 16.63 17.94
CA GLU A 104 10.69 15.71 18.85
C GLU A 104 10.61 14.29 18.27
N ALA A 105 10.27 14.19 16.99
CA ALA A 105 10.21 12.89 16.31
C ALA A 105 11.61 12.27 16.16
N ARG A 106 12.65 13.07 15.87
CA ARG A 106 14.04 12.58 15.84
C ARG A 106 14.49 12.03 17.18
N MET A 107 14.14 12.72 18.28
CA MET A 107 14.45 12.25 19.63
C MET A 107 13.74 10.94 19.94
N ALA A 108 12.46 10.81 19.59
CA ALA A 108 11.69 9.59 19.80
C ALA A 108 12.28 8.38 19.03
N VAL A 109 12.71 8.59 17.79
CA VAL A 109 13.35 7.55 16.98
C VAL A 109 14.73 7.20 17.51
N ALA A 110 15.55 8.19 17.90
CA ALA A 110 16.87 7.96 18.48
C ALA A 110 16.80 7.16 19.79
N ASP A 111 15.83 7.47 20.64
CA ASP A 111 15.58 6.74 21.90
C ASP A 111 15.13 5.29 21.63
N ALA A 112 14.24 5.07 20.64
CA ALA A 112 13.83 3.73 20.24
C ALA A 112 14.99 2.90 19.68
N LEU A 113 15.84 3.50 18.84
CA LEU A 113 17.05 2.86 18.29
C LEU A 113 18.04 2.49 19.40
N ALA A 114 18.36 3.43 20.31
CA ALA A 114 19.28 3.21 21.43
C ALA A 114 18.76 2.12 22.38
N GLY A 115 17.47 2.14 22.67
CA GLY A 115 16.81 1.16 23.55
C GLY A 115 16.42 -0.13 22.86
N ARG A 116 16.67 -0.29 21.56
CA ARG A 116 16.22 -1.44 20.74
C ARG A 116 14.72 -1.74 20.92
N ARG A 117 13.91 -0.70 20.98
CA ARG A 117 12.47 -0.79 21.23
C ARG A 117 11.69 -0.51 19.96
N SER A 118 10.56 -1.21 19.79
CA SER A 118 9.61 -0.91 18.72
C SER A 118 8.98 0.47 18.92
N LEU A 119 8.66 1.12 17.82
CA LEU A 119 8.14 2.47 17.73
C LEU A 119 6.80 2.45 17.00
N GLY A 120 5.72 2.89 17.64
CA GLY A 120 4.43 3.05 16.97
C GLY A 120 4.42 4.26 16.03
N TYR A 121 3.79 4.10 14.86
CA TYR A 121 3.59 5.21 13.93
C TYR A 121 2.15 5.29 13.42
N THR A 122 1.76 6.46 12.92
CA THR A 122 0.55 6.65 12.15
C THR A 122 0.85 7.37 10.85
N LEU A 123 0.12 7.00 9.79
CA LEU A 123 0.07 7.71 8.51
C LEU A 123 -1.34 8.22 8.30
N LYS A 124 -1.52 9.52 8.09
CA LYS A 124 -2.82 10.12 7.79
C LYS A 124 -2.71 11.11 6.65
N GLY A 125 -3.61 11.00 5.69
CA GLY A 125 -3.62 11.94 4.57
C GLY A 125 -4.27 11.35 3.34
N LYS A 126 -3.75 11.70 2.17
CA LYS A 126 -4.38 11.35 0.89
C LYS A 126 -3.39 10.72 -0.08
N LEU A 127 -3.91 9.75 -0.85
CA LEU A 127 -3.29 9.22 -2.06
C LEU A 127 -4.17 9.58 -3.26
N GLU A 128 -3.56 10.16 -4.28
CA GLU A 128 -4.21 10.33 -5.58
C GLU A 128 -3.83 9.18 -6.49
N ALA A 129 -4.82 8.47 -6.99
CA ALA A 129 -4.59 7.34 -7.89
C ALA A 129 -5.61 7.32 -9.04
N VAL A 130 -5.16 6.83 -10.18
CA VAL A 130 -5.96 6.68 -11.39
C VAL A 130 -6.11 5.19 -11.68
N PRO A 131 -7.33 4.63 -11.54
CA PRO A 131 -7.62 3.29 -12.02
C PRO A 131 -7.42 3.22 -13.53
N ASP A 132 -6.96 2.08 -14.01
CA ASP A 132 -6.87 1.82 -15.45
C ASP A 132 -8.23 2.07 -16.12
N GLU A 133 -8.26 2.87 -17.20
CA GLU A 133 -9.48 3.34 -17.87
C GLU A 133 -10.45 4.14 -16.97
N GLY A 134 -9.93 4.83 -15.94
CA GLY A 134 -10.73 5.61 -14.99
C GLY A 134 -10.28 7.08 -14.87
N LYS A 135 -11.02 7.82 -14.03
CA LYS A 135 -10.64 9.15 -13.61
C LYS A 135 -9.80 9.11 -12.35
N SER A 136 -8.97 10.12 -12.12
CA SER A 136 -8.26 10.31 -10.85
C SER A 136 -9.24 10.30 -9.68
N LYS A 137 -8.84 9.60 -8.62
CA LYS A 137 -9.56 9.51 -7.35
C LYS A 137 -8.62 9.81 -6.21
N SER A 138 -9.15 10.52 -5.22
CA SER A 138 -8.49 10.76 -3.94
C SER A 138 -8.94 9.72 -2.93
N PHE A 139 -8.00 9.10 -2.26
CA PHE A 139 -8.25 8.10 -1.23
C PHE A 139 -7.68 8.58 0.10
N ASP A 140 -8.51 8.56 1.14
CA ASP A 140 -8.06 8.86 2.49
C ASP A 140 -7.30 7.66 3.07
N ILE A 141 -6.15 7.95 3.66
CA ILE A 141 -5.31 6.98 4.37
C ILE A 141 -5.36 7.30 5.87
N ASP A 142 -5.67 6.31 6.66
CA ASP A 142 -5.51 6.32 8.12
C ASP A 142 -4.95 4.96 8.54
N ALA A 143 -3.63 4.87 8.61
CA ALA A 143 -2.91 3.65 8.94
C ALA A 143 -2.15 3.81 10.25
N ARG A 144 -2.10 2.73 11.04
CA ARG A 144 -1.34 2.64 12.29
C ARG A 144 -0.61 1.32 12.34
N ASN A 145 0.67 1.37 12.65
CA ASN A 145 1.50 0.18 12.80
C ASN A 145 2.73 0.48 13.67
N THR A 146 3.65 -0.47 13.77
CA THR A 146 4.91 -0.36 14.51
C THR A 146 6.09 -0.62 13.60
N LEU A 147 7.22 0.00 13.95
CA LEU A 147 8.53 -0.27 13.36
C LEU A 147 9.46 -0.75 14.46
N SER A 148 10.34 -1.70 14.16
CA SER A 148 11.33 -2.22 15.07
C SER A 148 12.73 -1.99 14.52
N PRO A 149 13.72 -1.63 15.37
CA PRO A 149 15.11 -1.54 14.94
C PRO A 149 15.60 -2.84 14.32
N VAL A 150 16.30 -2.73 13.20
CA VAL A 150 16.85 -3.89 12.49
C VAL A 150 18.23 -4.22 13.07
N PRO A 151 18.42 -5.43 13.65
CA PRO A 151 19.72 -5.81 14.18
C PRO A 151 20.83 -5.76 13.12
N GLY A 152 21.93 -5.09 13.43
CA GLY A 152 23.09 -4.98 12.53
C GLY A 152 22.97 -3.90 11.46
N LEU A 153 21.86 -3.13 11.42
CA LEU A 153 21.69 -1.98 10.54
C LEU A 153 21.42 -0.73 11.36
N ASP A 154 22.45 0.09 11.55
CA ASP A 154 22.32 1.31 12.32
C ASP A 154 21.38 2.31 11.65
N GLY A 155 20.49 2.92 12.43
CA GLY A 155 19.52 3.90 11.95
C GLY A 155 18.37 3.34 11.10
N VAL A 156 18.19 2.03 11.03
CA VAL A 156 17.13 1.38 10.24
C VAL A 156 16.06 0.75 11.13
N LEU A 157 14.79 1.05 10.81
CA LEU A 157 13.61 0.44 11.43
C LEU A 157 12.70 -0.18 10.35
N ARG A 158 12.12 -1.34 10.67
CA ARG A 158 11.13 -2.05 9.83
C ARG A 158 9.92 -2.51 10.62
#